data_eaa0f77f0500abe2b1849c8c3e0617d5
#
_entry.id   eaa0f77f0500abe2b1849c8c3e0617d5
#
_cell.length_a   1.000
_cell.length_b   1.000
_cell.length_c   1.000
_cell.angle_alpha   90.00
_cell.angle_beta   90.00
_cell.angle_gamma   90.00
#
_symmetry.space_group_name_H-M   'P 1'
#
loop_
_entity.id
_entity.type
_entity.pdbx_description
1 polymer ?
#
loop_
_entity_poly.entity_id
_entity_poly.type
_entity_poly.pdbx_seq_one_letter_code
_entity_poly.pdbx_strand_id
1 'polypeptide(L)'
;MGCVNVVELIDADSPGICALLAASAAECGCCAVLVSEHSDKTVGCVSEMRRAVSQMQLCRGRPYPKDAGVDVFVIKEKRRRKEPNPPYESVADVGFAEEDLTYDPCGSFRIGVEGDMILAVRHGKAIRGKTAEDVISAILAEGGVSRLDHAAYLGRELCKAELAIRF
;
A
#
# COMPACT_ATOMS: atom_id res chain seq x y z
N MET A 1 27.53 -11.32 3.70
CA MET A 1 26.48 -12.36 3.77
C MET A 1 25.74 -12.41 2.46
N GLY A 2 25.54 -13.61 1.88
CA GLY A 2 24.74 -13.80 0.66
C GLY A 2 23.28 -14.03 1.01
N CYS A 3 22.39 -13.17 0.52
CA CYS A 3 20.95 -13.23 0.81
C CYS A 3 20.11 -13.61 -0.42
N VAL A 4 20.73 -13.73 -1.60
CA VAL A 4 20.06 -13.96 -2.89
C VAL A 4 19.12 -15.16 -2.84
N ASN A 5 19.60 -16.32 -2.42
CA ASN A 5 18.81 -17.54 -2.41
C ASN A 5 17.61 -17.47 -1.47
N VAL A 6 17.75 -16.84 -0.31
CA VAL A 6 16.65 -16.72 0.65
C VAL A 6 15.55 -15.81 0.09
N VAL A 7 15.92 -14.70 -0.50
CA VAL A 7 14.96 -13.72 -1.05
C VAL A 7 14.24 -14.27 -2.29
N GLU A 8 14.95 -15.00 -3.17
CA GLU A 8 14.40 -15.52 -4.41
C GLU A 8 13.64 -16.84 -4.26
N LEU A 9 14.12 -17.75 -3.41
CA LEU A 9 13.61 -19.13 -3.36
C LEU A 9 12.53 -19.37 -2.31
N ILE A 10 12.26 -18.39 -1.43
CA ILE A 10 11.18 -18.51 -0.44
C ILE A 10 9.97 -17.69 -0.94
N ASP A 11 8.81 -18.31 -1.00
CA ASP A 11 7.55 -17.65 -1.32
C ASP A 11 7.03 -16.84 -0.11
N ALA A 12 7.72 -15.73 0.18
CA ALA A 12 7.36 -14.76 1.22
C ALA A 12 7.62 -13.33 0.73
N ASP A 13 7.15 -12.34 1.49
CA ASP A 13 7.36 -10.94 1.17
C ASP A 13 8.84 -10.57 1.23
N SER A 14 9.38 -10.03 0.16
CA SER A 14 10.80 -9.65 0.11
C SER A 14 11.18 -8.53 1.10
N PRO A 15 10.33 -7.52 1.40
CA PRO A 15 10.64 -6.50 2.41
C PRO A 15 10.88 -7.07 3.80
N GLY A 16 10.00 -7.96 4.28
CA GLY A 16 10.14 -8.60 5.59
C GLY A 16 11.36 -9.51 5.66
N ILE A 17 11.63 -10.29 4.60
CA ILE A 17 12.84 -11.11 4.49
C ILE A 17 14.09 -10.22 4.51
N CYS A 18 14.11 -9.10 3.77
CA CYS A 18 15.23 -8.16 3.78
C CYS A 18 15.46 -7.57 5.17
N ALA A 19 14.40 -7.20 5.90
CA ALA A 19 14.51 -6.70 7.26
C ALA A 19 15.15 -7.73 8.20
N LEU A 20 14.65 -8.98 8.15
CA LEU A 20 15.18 -10.08 8.98
C LEU A 20 16.66 -10.39 8.66
N LEU A 21 16.99 -10.47 7.38
CA LEU A 21 18.37 -10.75 6.93
C LEU A 21 19.33 -9.59 7.26
N ALA A 22 18.88 -8.34 7.17
CA ALA A 22 19.68 -7.18 7.57
C ALA A 22 19.95 -7.18 9.09
N ALA A 23 18.94 -7.53 9.91
CA ALA A 23 19.13 -7.67 11.36
C ALA A 23 20.13 -8.79 11.68
N SER A 24 19.95 -9.98 11.09
CA SER A 24 20.87 -11.10 11.27
C SER A 24 22.31 -10.76 10.83
N ALA A 25 22.45 -10.07 9.68
CA ALA A 25 23.76 -9.64 9.21
C ALA A 25 24.44 -8.65 10.18
N ALA A 26 23.66 -7.73 10.75
CA ALA A 26 24.15 -6.76 11.72
C ALA A 26 24.62 -7.46 13.02
N GLU A 27 23.85 -8.39 13.54
CA GLU A 27 24.19 -9.18 14.75
C GLU A 27 25.42 -10.07 14.50
N CYS A 28 25.55 -10.64 13.31
CA CYS A 28 26.73 -11.44 12.92
C CYS A 28 27.97 -10.58 12.58
N GLY A 29 27.89 -9.26 12.66
CA GLY A 29 29.00 -8.37 12.32
C GLY A 29 29.37 -8.37 10.83
N CYS A 30 28.43 -8.72 9.94
CA CYS A 30 28.68 -8.70 8.49
C CYS A 30 28.82 -7.26 8.01
N CYS A 31 29.90 -6.98 7.24
CA CYS A 31 30.16 -5.67 6.67
C CYS A 31 29.54 -5.47 5.27
N ALA A 32 29.09 -6.55 4.62
CA ALA A 32 28.46 -6.50 3.30
C ALA A 32 27.35 -7.54 3.17
N VAL A 33 26.29 -7.19 2.44
CA VAL A 33 25.16 -8.05 2.10
C VAL A 33 25.00 -8.07 0.58
N LEU A 34 24.89 -9.26 0.01
CA LEU A 34 24.62 -9.48 -1.42
C LEU A 34 23.15 -9.87 -1.60
N VAL A 35 22.43 -9.13 -2.41
CA VAL A 35 21.04 -9.37 -2.80
C VAL A 35 20.88 -9.11 -4.30
N SER A 36 19.89 -9.72 -4.94
CA SER A 36 19.58 -9.52 -6.36
C SER A 36 18.08 -9.52 -6.60
N GLU A 37 17.67 -9.07 -7.78
CA GLU A 37 16.29 -8.98 -8.23
C GLU A 37 16.12 -9.81 -9.51
N HIS A 38 15.61 -11.04 -9.39
CA HIS A 38 15.41 -11.93 -10.54
C HIS A 38 13.93 -12.22 -10.80
N SER A 39 13.14 -12.40 -9.75
CA SER A 39 11.71 -12.70 -9.84
C SER A 39 10.83 -11.46 -9.66
N ASP A 40 9.59 -11.54 -10.13
CA ASP A 40 8.64 -10.42 -10.02
C ASP A 40 8.42 -9.98 -8.57
N LYS A 41 8.41 -10.92 -7.61
CA LYS A 41 8.27 -10.64 -6.17
C LYS A 41 9.47 -9.88 -5.59
N THR A 42 10.65 -9.99 -6.20
CA THR A 42 11.90 -9.39 -5.70
C THR A 42 12.24 -8.07 -6.35
N VAL A 43 11.46 -7.61 -7.32
CA VAL A 43 11.64 -6.27 -7.90
C VAL A 43 11.59 -5.21 -6.81
N GLY A 44 12.64 -4.38 -6.71
CA GLY A 44 12.82 -3.39 -5.64
C GLY A 44 13.58 -3.91 -4.41
N CYS A 45 13.88 -5.20 -4.36
CA CYS A 45 14.52 -5.85 -3.20
C CYS A 45 15.89 -5.24 -2.85
N VAL A 46 16.68 -4.79 -3.83
CA VAL A 46 17.95 -4.09 -3.57
C VAL A 46 17.72 -2.80 -2.80
N SER A 47 16.69 -2.05 -3.16
CA SER A 47 16.30 -0.82 -2.45
C SER A 47 15.76 -1.13 -1.05
N GLU A 48 14.96 -2.18 -0.91
CA GLU A 48 14.42 -2.65 0.36
C GLU A 48 15.53 -3.09 1.31
N MET A 49 16.48 -3.89 0.82
CA MET A 49 17.65 -4.28 1.59
C MET A 49 18.49 -3.07 2.03
N ARG A 50 18.67 -2.09 1.14
CA ARG A 50 19.36 -0.85 1.50
C ARG A 50 18.66 -0.10 2.63
N ARG A 51 17.33 0.00 2.59
CA ARG A 51 16.52 0.62 3.65
C ARG A 51 16.63 -0.18 4.96
N ALA A 52 16.55 -1.50 4.88
CA ALA A 52 16.70 -2.38 6.03
C ALA A 52 18.07 -2.24 6.71
N VAL A 53 19.15 -2.21 5.93
CA VAL A 53 20.50 -1.97 6.45
C VAL A 53 20.61 -0.59 7.09
N SER A 54 20.03 0.44 6.48
CA SER A 54 19.99 1.80 7.05
C SER A 54 19.26 1.83 8.38
N GLN A 55 18.12 1.12 8.49
CA GLN A 55 17.37 0.98 9.73
C GLN A 55 18.22 0.33 10.83
N MET A 56 18.93 -0.77 10.51
CA MET A 56 19.82 -1.43 11.47
C MET A 56 20.96 -0.52 11.91
N GLN A 57 21.53 0.26 11.01
CA GLN A 57 22.59 1.23 11.34
C GLN A 57 22.08 2.33 12.27
N LEU A 58 20.91 2.92 12.00
CA LEU A 58 20.29 3.96 12.83
C LEU A 58 19.90 3.43 14.22
N CYS A 59 19.60 2.15 14.31
CA CYS A 59 19.22 1.50 15.56
C CYS A 59 20.40 0.85 16.30
N ARG A 60 21.62 1.04 15.82
CA ARG A 60 22.81 0.47 16.46
C ARG A 60 22.91 0.92 17.91
N GLY A 61 22.99 -0.04 18.82
CA GLY A 61 23.01 0.24 20.27
C GLY A 61 21.63 0.40 20.91
N ARG A 62 20.54 0.27 20.16
CA ARG A 62 19.18 0.19 20.68
C ARG A 62 18.77 -1.28 20.91
N PRO A 63 17.88 -1.57 21.85
CA PRO A 63 17.39 -2.93 22.07
C PRO A 63 16.55 -3.46 20.89
N TYR A 64 15.93 -2.56 20.09
CA TYR A 64 15.07 -2.93 18.97
C TYR A 64 15.28 -1.97 17.79
N PRO A 65 15.22 -2.46 16.53
CA PRO A 65 15.27 -1.62 15.33
C PRO A 65 13.89 -1.01 15.00
N LYS A 66 13.33 -0.24 15.94
CA LYS A 66 12.00 0.34 15.87
C LYS A 66 12.06 1.86 16.04
N ASP A 67 11.08 2.57 15.44
CA ASP A 67 10.87 4.01 15.58
C ASP A 67 12.14 4.83 15.22
N ALA A 68 12.83 4.42 14.16
CA ALA A 68 14.07 5.06 13.69
C ALA A 68 13.83 6.12 12.59
N GLY A 69 12.58 6.35 12.20
CA GLY A 69 12.23 7.21 11.06
C GLY A 69 12.51 6.56 9.70
N VAL A 70 12.94 5.32 9.67
CA VAL A 70 13.10 4.47 8.49
C VAL A 70 12.41 3.14 8.77
N ASP A 71 11.60 2.68 7.83
CA ASP A 71 10.93 1.39 7.86
C ASP A 71 11.04 0.68 6.50
N VAL A 72 10.63 -0.57 6.45
CA VAL A 72 10.59 -1.40 5.24
C VAL A 72 9.19 -1.93 4.96
N PHE A 73 8.16 -1.22 5.43
CA PHE A 73 6.77 -1.58 5.13
C PHE A 73 6.46 -1.30 3.66
N VAL A 74 6.27 -2.36 2.89
CA VAL A 74 5.89 -2.29 1.46
C VAL A 74 4.90 -3.40 1.16
N ILE A 75 3.82 -3.07 0.48
CA ILE A 75 2.87 -4.05 -0.07
C ILE A 75 3.28 -4.32 -1.51
N LYS A 76 3.53 -5.59 -1.85
CA LYS A 76 3.95 -6.02 -3.19
C LYS A 76 3.05 -7.12 -3.74
N GLU A 77 2.78 -7.04 -5.03
CA GLU A 77 2.16 -8.15 -5.74
C GLU A 77 3.19 -9.27 -6.01
N LYS A 78 2.78 -10.52 -5.85
CA LYS A 78 3.62 -11.70 -6.15
C LYS A 78 4.02 -11.78 -7.62
N ARG A 79 3.18 -11.30 -8.52
CA ARG A 79 3.40 -11.29 -9.97
C ARG A 79 3.00 -9.94 -10.55
N ARG A 80 3.87 -9.38 -11.38
CA ARG A 80 3.51 -8.22 -12.19
C ARG A 80 2.63 -8.67 -13.35
N ARG A 81 1.53 -7.97 -13.56
CA ARG A 81 0.74 -8.12 -14.77
C ARG A 81 1.53 -7.53 -15.93
N LYS A 82 1.87 -8.35 -16.91
CA LYS A 82 2.57 -7.95 -18.15
C LYS A 82 1.56 -7.74 -19.28
N GLU A 83 0.45 -7.10 -19.00
CA GLU A 83 -0.49 -6.72 -20.05
C GLU A 83 0.05 -5.49 -20.77
N PRO A 84 0.20 -5.52 -22.09
CA PRO A 84 0.58 -4.33 -22.85
C PRO A 84 -0.51 -3.27 -22.70
N ASN A 85 -0.08 -2.02 -22.58
CA ASN A 85 -1.04 -0.92 -22.61
C ASN A 85 -1.79 -0.93 -23.94
N PRO A 86 -3.10 -0.65 -23.95
CA PRO A 86 -3.83 -0.46 -25.20
C PRO A 86 -3.17 0.65 -26.01
N PRO A 87 -3.19 0.57 -27.36
CA PRO A 87 -2.65 1.63 -28.21
C PRO A 87 -3.42 2.93 -27.97
N TYR A 88 -2.70 4.05 -27.97
CA TYR A 88 -3.30 5.38 -27.86
C TYR A 88 -2.68 6.32 -28.91
N GLU A 89 -3.46 7.26 -29.40
CA GLU A 89 -3.05 8.24 -30.41
C GLU A 89 -2.48 9.53 -29.79
N SER A 90 -2.93 9.85 -28.57
CA SER A 90 -2.47 11.04 -27.86
C SER A 90 -2.43 10.78 -26.36
N VAL A 91 -1.56 11.50 -25.67
CA VAL A 91 -1.47 11.51 -24.21
C VAL A 91 -1.53 12.94 -23.70
N ALA A 92 -2.27 13.16 -22.62
CA ALA A 92 -2.27 14.40 -21.88
C ALA A 92 -1.59 14.17 -20.52
N ASP A 93 -0.49 14.85 -20.27
CA ASP A 93 0.12 14.87 -18.94
C ASP A 93 -0.67 15.81 -18.04
N VAL A 94 -1.20 15.29 -16.94
CA VAL A 94 -1.97 16.05 -15.96
C VAL A 94 -1.13 16.25 -14.71
N GLY A 95 -1.07 17.51 -14.25
CA GLY A 95 -0.44 17.90 -12.99
C GLY A 95 -1.47 18.05 -11.87
N PHE A 96 -0.99 18.49 -10.72
CA PHE A 96 -1.85 18.88 -9.61
C PHE A 96 -2.62 20.15 -10.00
N ALA A 97 -3.96 20.07 -9.97
CA ALA A 97 -4.83 21.24 -10.07
C ALA A 97 -5.26 21.65 -8.65
N GLU A 98 -5.16 22.93 -8.32
CA GLU A 98 -5.86 23.47 -7.15
C GLU A 98 -7.36 23.40 -7.44
N GLU A 99 -8.05 22.48 -6.79
CA GLU A 99 -9.51 22.39 -6.86
C GLU A 99 -10.13 23.28 -5.78
N ASP A 100 -11.06 24.14 -6.20
CA ASP A 100 -11.96 24.80 -5.27
C ASP A 100 -12.81 23.74 -4.57
N LEU A 101 -12.63 23.58 -3.27
CA LEU A 101 -13.35 22.61 -2.45
C LEU A 101 -14.83 22.97 -2.36
N THR A 102 -15.62 22.44 -3.29
CA THR A 102 -17.07 22.57 -3.25
C THR A 102 -17.67 21.29 -2.67
N TYR A 103 -18.32 21.42 -1.51
CA TYR A 103 -18.94 20.28 -0.85
C TYR A 103 -20.19 19.79 -1.57
N ASP A 104 -20.40 18.46 -1.56
CA ASP A 104 -21.61 17.86 -2.12
C ASP A 104 -22.83 18.23 -1.24
N PRO A 105 -23.92 18.75 -1.82
CA PRO A 105 -25.16 19.05 -1.08
C PRO A 105 -25.75 17.83 -0.35
N CYS A 106 -25.50 16.62 -0.84
CA CYS A 106 -25.90 15.37 -0.18
C CYS A 106 -25.13 15.09 1.13
N GLY A 107 -24.09 15.88 1.43
CA GLY A 107 -23.22 15.70 2.59
C GLY A 107 -22.10 14.71 2.34
N SER A 108 -21.23 14.55 3.34
CA SER A 108 -20.03 13.70 3.26
C SER A 108 -20.22 12.40 4.01
N PHE A 109 -19.57 11.34 3.52
CA PHE A 109 -19.47 10.06 4.20
C PHE A 109 -18.14 9.96 4.96
N ARG A 110 -18.19 9.41 6.15
CA ARG A 110 -17.00 8.96 6.88
C ARG A 110 -16.79 7.49 6.57
N ILE A 111 -15.67 7.17 5.91
CA ILE A 111 -15.30 5.81 5.56
C ILE A 111 -14.39 5.25 6.65
N GLY A 112 -14.62 4.00 7.04
CA GLY A 112 -13.84 3.26 8.02
C GLY A 112 -13.94 1.76 7.80
N VAL A 113 -13.27 1.01 8.68
CA VAL A 113 -13.28 -0.44 8.71
C VAL A 113 -13.76 -0.89 10.10
N GLU A 114 -14.64 -1.88 10.13
CA GLU A 114 -15.12 -2.53 11.35
C GLU A 114 -15.05 -4.05 11.17
N GLY A 115 -14.06 -4.68 11.82
CA GLY A 115 -13.74 -6.10 11.57
C GLY A 115 -13.32 -6.33 10.12
N ASP A 116 -14.01 -7.20 9.42
CA ASP A 116 -13.80 -7.55 8.00
C ASP A 116 -14.74 -6.80 7.04
N MET A 117 -15.34 -5.71 7.49
CA MET A 117 -16.35 -4.94 6.75
C MET A 117 -15.93 -3.49 6.57
N ILE A 118 -16.21 -2.96 5.38
CA ILE A 118 -16.14 -1.53 5.10
C ILE A 118 -17.39 -0.86 5.68
N LEU A 119 -17.20 0.28 6.31
CA LEU A 119 -18.26 1.08 6.91
C LEU A 119 -18.28 2.48 6.30
N ALA A 120 -19.42 2.91 5.77
CA ALA A 120 -19.66 4.28 5.31
C ALA A 120 -20.75 4.93 6.17
N VAL A 121 -20.41 5.96 6.92
CA VAL A 121 -21.32 6.61 7.88
C VAL A 121 -21.66 8.03 7.42
N ARG A 122 -22.97 8.35 7.40
CA ARG A 122 -23.48 9.71 7.15
C ARG A 122 -24.71 9.98 8.02
N HIS A 123 -24.70 11.12 8.72
CA HIS A 123 -25.84 11.57 9.55
C HIS A 123 -26.38 10.49 10.52
N GLY A 124 -25.49 9.70 11.13
CA GLY A 124 -25.86 8.64 12.06
C GLY A 124 -26.38 7.35 11.41
N LYS A 125 -26.49 7.29 10.07
CA LYS A 125 -26.78 6.07 9.31
C LYS A 125 -25.49 5.47 8.78
N ALA A 126 -25.40 4.14 8.78
CA ALA A 126 -24.26 3.42 8.29
C ALA A 126 -24.66 2.45 7.16
N ILE A 127 -23.87 2.43 6.10
CA ILE A 127 -23.88 1.42 5.06
C ILE A 127 -22.66 0.53 5.28
N ARG A 128 -22.84 -0.78 5.25
CA ARG A 128 -21.77 -1.75 5.51
C ARG A 128 -21.73 -2.79 4.41
N GLY A 129 -20.53 -3.10 3.90
CA GLY A 129 -20.31 -4.08 2.85
C GLY A 129 -18.92 -4.70 2.92
N LYS A 130 -18.71 -5.81 2.20
CA LYS A 130 -17.41 -6.50 2.14
C LYS A 130 -16.48 -5.91 1.10
N THR A 131 -17.04 -5.33 0.04
CA THR A 131 -16.26 -4.76 -1.06
C THR A 131 -16.56 -3.27 -1.23
N ALA A 132 -15.62 -2.55 -1.82
CA ALA A 132 -15.81 -1.15 -2.19
C ALA A 132 -16.99 -0.99 -3.16
N GLU A 133 -17.16 -1.95 -4.07
CA GLU A 133 -18.24 -1.97 -5.07
C GLU A 133 -19.63 -2.08 -4.41
N ASP A 134 -19.78 -2.96 -3.43
CA ASP A 134 -21.06 -3.13 -2.71
C ASP A 134 -21.46 -1.82 -2.02
N VAL A 135 -20.50 -1.19 -1.32
CA VAL A 135 -20.78 0.02 -0.54
C VAL A 135 -21.05 1.22 -1.43
N ILE A 136 -20.25 1.44 -2.50
CA ILE A 136 -20.49 2.57 -3.41
C ILE A 136 -21.80 2.41 -4.16
N SER A 137 -22.15 1.20 -4.60
CA SER A 137 -23.41 0.91 -5.27
C SER A 137 -24.61 1.23 -4.38
N ALA A 138 -24.56 0.87 -3.10
CA ALA A 138 -25.60 1.19 -2.14
C ALA A 138 -25.70 2.72 -1.89
N ILE A 139 -24.57 3.41 -1.75
CA ILE A 139 -24.53 4.88 -1.61
C ILE A 139 -25.20 5.57 -2.80
N LEU A 140 -24.88 5.12 -4.02
CA LEU A 140 -25.44 5.69 -5.25
C LEU A 140 -26.93 5.39 -5.39
N ALA A 141 -27.36 4.17 -5.08
CA ALA A 141 -28.78 3.78 -5.11
C ALA A 141 -29.65 4.61 -4.16
N GLU A 142 -29.12 5.02 -3.02
CA GLU A 142 -29.81 5.91 -2.06
C GLU A 142 -29.77 7.39 -2.47
N GLY A 143 -29.18 7.75 -3.60
CA GLY A 143 -28.94 9.14 -3.99
C GLY A 143 -28.00 9.87 -3.03
N GLY A 144 -27.05 9.14 -2.47
CA GLY A 144 -26.10 9.65 -1.47
C GLY A 144 -25.05 10.60 -2.00
N VAL A 145 -24.95 10.76 -3.33
CA VAL A 145 -23.95 11.60 -4.03
C VAL A 145 -24.64 12.33 -5.17
N SER A 146 -24.38 13.62 -5.32
CA SER A 146 -24.86 14.43 -6.43
C SER A 146 -23.73 14.92 -7.34
N ARG A 147 -22.47 14.84 -6.92
CA ARG A 147 -21.29 15.32 -7.64
C ARG A 147 -20.39 14.16 -8.06
N LEU A 148 -19.91 14.20 -9.30
CA LEU A 148 -19.02 13.17 -9.86
C LEU A 148 -17.64 13.15 -9.18
N ASP A 149 -17.09 14.30 -8.83
CA ASP A 149 -15.83 14.42 -8.09
C ASP A 149 -15.92 13.78 -6.69
N HIS A 150 -17.07 13.98 -6.00
CA HIS A 150 -17.32 13.32 -4.72
C HIS A 150 -17.51 11.81 -4.88
N ALA A 151 -18.20 11.34 -5.92
CA ALA A 151 -18.31 9.92 -6.22
C ALA A 151 -16.93 9.28 -6.48
N ALA A 152 -16.09 9.94 -7.26
CA ALA A 152 -14.71 9.49 -7.53
C ALA A 152 -13.86 9.45 -6.25
N TYR A 153 -13.98 10.48 -5.41
CA TYR A 153 -13.31 10.52 -4.10
C TYR A 153 -13.73 9.36 -3.21
N LEU A 154 -15.05 9.11 -3.09
CA LEU A 154 -15.58 8.01 -2.28
C LEU A 154 -15.11 6.66 -2.81
N GLY A 155 -15.12 6.42 -4.12
CA GLY A 155 -14.61 5.19 -4.72
C GLY A 155 -13.15 4.93 -4.34
N ARG A 156 -12.32 5.97 -4.37
CA ARG A 156 -10.91 5.89 -3.93
C ARG A 156 -10.77 5.56 -2.44
N GLU A 157 -11.54 6.20 -1.56
CA GLU A 157 -11.47 5.94 -0.12
C GLU A 157 -12.02 4.56 0.26
N LEU A 158 -13.08 4.10 -0.41
CA LEU A 158 -13.62 2.76 -0.23
C LEU A 158 -12.64 1.68 -0.70
N CYS A 159 -11.93 1.91 -1.82
CA CYS A 159 -10.88 1.00 -2.28
C CYS A 159 -9.74 0.90 -1.25
N LYS A 160 -9.31 2.02 -0.65
CA LYS A 160 -8.32 2.00 0.43
C LYS A 160 -8.81 1.20 1.66
N ALA A 161 -10.08 1.36 2.03
CA ALA A 161 -10.67 0.61 3.13
C ALA A 161 -10.72 -0.90 2.83
N GLU A 162 -11.06 -1.29 1.59
CA GLU A 162 -11.01 -2.69 1.15
C GLU A 162 -9.60 -3.27 1.20
N LEU A 163 -8.60 -2.52 0.74
CA LEU A 163 -7.20 -2.94 0.82
C LEU A 163 -6.74 -3.09 2.28
N ALA A 164 -7.16 -2.18 3.17
CA ALA A 164 -6.83 -2.26 4.60
C ALA A 164 -7.42 -3.47 5.32
N ILE A 165 -8.49 -4.10 4.77
CA ILE A 165 -9.04 -5.35 5.29
C ILE A 165 -8.24 -6.55 4.80
N ARG A 166 -7.68 -6.47 3.58
CA ARG A 166 -6.96 -7.58 2.94
C ARG A 166 -5.52 -7.75 3.41
N PHE A 167 -4.92 -6.67 3.93
CA PHE A 167 -3.51 -6.57 4.33
C PHE A 167 -3.35 -6.00 5.74
#